data_073e1a62bd6e0b42cf105970597b5cf3
#
_entry.id   073e1a62bd6e0b42cf105970597b5cf3
#
_cell.length_a   1.000
_cell.length_b   1.000
_cell.length_c   1.000
_cell.angle_alpha   90.00
_cell.angle_beta   90.00
_cell.angle_gamma   90.00
#
_symmetry.space_group_name_H-M   'P 1'
#
loop_
_entity.id
_entity.type
_entity.pdbx_description
1 polymer ?
#
loop_
_entity_poly.entity_id
_entity_poly.type
_entity_poly.pdbx_seq_one_letter_code
_entity_poly.pdbx_strand_id
1 'polypeptide(L)'
;MPRSITTFKQFLVAAAVLAAAGAGAAGGDAGETVKPVATHDLPNLPGKRLTAIVVTYAPGAKSARHHHAGSVWAYVLSGAIRSQNSATGPAKVYRAGDSFFEPPGSEHLVSENASATESASLLAVHIADDGAGLTTIDK
;
A
#
# COMPACT_ATOMS: atom_id res chain seq x y z
N MET A 1 70.24 3.57 17.49
CA MET A 1 68.84 3.68 17.90
C MET A 1 67.92 3.49 16.71
N PRO A 2 67.26 2.39 16.55
CA PRO A 2 66.37 2.19 15.41
C PRO A 2 64.97 2.77 15.75
N ARG A 3 64.41 3.52 14.81
CA ARG A 3 63.05 4.08 14.82
C ARG A 3 62.06 2.99 14.45
N SER A 4 61.13 2.72 15.35
CA SER A 4 59.99 1.83 15.13
C SER A 4 58.98 2.50 14.21
N ILE A 5 58.70 1.84 13.09
CA ILE A 5 57.63 2.26 12.12
C ILE A 5 56.37 1.53 12.51
N THR A 6 55.40 2.25 13.06
CA THR A 6 54.09 1.71 13.39
C THR A 6 53.22 1.67 12.14
N THR A 7 52.97 0.48 11.64
CA THR A 7 52.09 0.26 10.47
C THR A 7 50.64 0.37 10.89
N PHE A 8 49.95 1.43 10.40
CA PHE A 8 48.52 1.61 10.58
C PHE A 8 47.78 0.65 9.65
N LYS A 9 47.16 -0.39 10.20
CA LYS A 9 46.25 -1.26 9.47
C LYS A 9 44.92 -0.52 9.31
N GLN A 10 44.63 -0.10 8.11
CA GLN A 10 43.30 0.40 7.71
C GLN A 10 42.33 -0.80 7.66
N PHE A 11 41.35 -0.79 8.56
CA PHE A 11 40.19 -1.68 8.48
C PHE A 11 39.23 -1.11 7.43
N LEU A 12 39.15 -1.79 6.31
CA LEU A 12 38.11 -1.56 5.31
C LEU A 12 36.79 -2.12 5.87
N VAL A 13 35.88 -1.23 6.32
CA VAL A 13 34.52 -1.62 6.65
C VAL A 13 33.75 -1.70 5.34
N ALA A 14 33.54 -2.92 4.85
CA ALA A 14 32.63 -3.19 3.76
C ALA A 14 31.20 -2.97 4.26
N ALA A 15 30.58 -1.87 3.85
CA ALA A 15 29.17 -1.66 4.03
C ALA A 15 28.40 -2.63 3.12
N ALA A 16 27.84 -3.69 3.68
CA ALA A 16 26.90 -4.54 2.99
C ALA A 16 25.60 -3.75 2.78
N VAL A 17 25.37 -3.31 1.55
CA VAL A 17 24.09 -2.78 1.14
C VAL A 17 23.14 -3.98 1.05
N LEU A 18 22.32 -4.15 2.06
CA LEU A 18 21.22 -5.10 2.04
C LEU A 18 20.18 -4.56 1.06
N ALA A 19 20.17 -5.08 -0.17
CA ALA A 19 19.10 -4.86 -1.11
C ALA A 19 17.83 -5.50 -0.52
N ALA A 20 16.95 -4.67 0.04
CA ALA A 20 15.60 -5.09 0.38
C ALA A 20 14.92 -5.48 -0.93
N ALA A 21 14.71 -6.78 -1.12
CA ALA A 21 13.89 -7.30 -2.20
C ALA A 21 12.51 -6.66 -2.09
N GLY A 22 12.18 -5.80 -3.05
CA GLY A 22 10.87 -5.15 -3.12
C GLY A 22 9.80 -6.22 -3.16
N ALA A 23 8.88 -6.20 -2.19
CA ALA A 23 7.62 -6.89 -2.30
C ALA A 23 6.96 -6.37 -3.58
N GLY A 24 6.75 -7.28 -4.55
CA GLY A 24 6.19 -6.94 -5.84
C GLY A 24 4.88 -6.19 -5.66
N ALA A 25 4.78 -5.02 -6.27
CA ALA A 25 3.53 -4.31 -6.39
C ALA A 25 2.54 -5.27 -7.06
N ALA A 26 1.44 -5.58 -6.39
CA ALA A 26 0.31 -6.26 -7.02
C ALA A 26 -0.04 -5.43 -8.26
N GLY A 27 -0.05 -6.07 -9.43
CA GLY A 27 -0.17 -5.39 -10.70
C GLY A 27 -1.46 -4.59 -10.79
N GLY A 28 -1.37 -3.29 -10.60
CA GLY A 28 -2.38 -2.35 -10.99
C GLY A 28 -2.36 -2.17 -12.51
N ASP A 29 -3.49 -1.76 -13.06
CA ASP A 29 -3.57 -1.32 -14.45
C ASP A 29 -2.65 -0.10 -14.68
N ALA A 30 -2.29 0.15 -15.95
CA ALA A 30 -1.47 1.29 -16.29
C ALA A 30 -2.09 2.58 -15.70
N GLY A 31 -1.30 3.34 -14.93
CA GLY A 31 -1.73 4.59 -14.30
C GLY A 31 -2.10 4.48 -12.82
N GLU A 32 -2.02 3.31 -12.21
CA GLU A 32 -2.07 3.14 -10.75
C GLU A 32 -0.67 3.12 -10.16
N THR A 33 -0.46 3.81 -9.05
CA THR A 33 0.76 3.71 -8.26
C THR A 33 0.43 3.48 -6.79
N VAL A 34 1.19 2.62 -6.13
CA VAL A 34 1.03 2.29 -4.72
C VAL A 34 2.32 2.65 -3.97
N LYS A 35 2.20 3.52 -2.97
CA LYS A 35 3.32 3.97 -2.14
C LYS A 35 3.11 3.53 -0.69
N PRO A 36 4.00 2.72 -0.10
CA PRO A 36 4.00 2.43 1.33
C PRO A 36 4.19 3.71 2.16
N VAL A 37 3.45 3.83 3.26
CA VAL A 37 3.50 4.97 4.20
C VAL A 37 3.97 4.52 5.57
N ALA A 38 3.34 3.49 6.14
CA ALA A 38 3.65 3.01 7.48
C ALA A 38 3.28 1.52 7.64
N THR A 39 3.97 0.86 8.55
CA THR A 39 3.64 -0.50 9.00
C THR A 39 3.91 -0.58 10.49
N HIS A 40 2.94 -1.07 11.27
CA HIS A 40 3.04 -1.20 12.72
C HIS A 40 2.40 -2.52 13.18
N ASP A 41 3.06 -3.21 14.08
CA ASP A 41 2.42 -4.25 14.88
C ASP A 41 1.41 -3.59 15.83
N LEU A 42 0.32 -4.28 16.14
CA LEU A 42 -0.72 -3.78 17.02
C LEU A 42 -0.64 -4.47 18.38
N PRO A 43 -0.01 -3.88 19.42
CA PRO A 43 0.18 -4.54 20.71
C PRO A 43 -1.12 -4.92 21.41
N ASN A 44 -2.20 -4.20 21.15
CA ASN A 44 -3.55 -4.46 21.66
C ASN A 44 -4.34 -5.50 20.85
N LEU A 45 -3.80 -5.94 19.71
CA LEU A 45 -4.33 -6.99 18.82
C LEU A 45 -3.19 -7.91 18.39
N PRO A 46 -2.71 -8.81 19.28
CA PRO A 46 -1.58 -9.69 18.99
C PRO A 46 -1.79 -10.49 17.70
N GLY A 47 -0.75 -10.57 16.85
CA GLY A 47 -0.81 -11.23 15.55
C GLY A 47 -1.45 -10.40 14.43
N LYS A 48 -1.86 -9.16 14.72
CA LYS A 48 -2.36 -8.23 13.70
C LYS A 48 -1.37 -7.11 13.44
N ARG A 49 -1.38 -6.66 12.19
CA ARG A 49 -0.54 -5.57 11.70
C ARG A 49 -1.38 -4.52 10.99
N LEU A 50 -1.06 -3.26 11.25
CA LEU A 50 -1.54 -2.13 10.48
C LEU A 50 -0.55 -1.84 9.36
N THR A 51 -1.03 -1.72 8.13
CA THR A 51 -0.25 -1.24 6.99
C THR A 51 -0.99 -0.13 6.29
N ALA A 52 -0.36 1.03 6.16
CA ALA A 52 -0.90 2.18 5.46
C ALA A 52 -0.17 2.38 4.13
N ILE A 53 -0.94 2.57 3.06
CA ILE A 53 -0.45 2.85 1.71
C ILE A 53 -1.20 4.03 1.11
N VAL A 54 -0.56 4.77 0.23
CA VAL A 54 -1.23 5.73 -0.65
C VAL A 54 -1.34 5.13 -2.04
N VAL A 55 -2.57 5.07 -2.55
CA VAL A 55 -2.86 4.68 -3.94
C VAL A 55 -3.18 5.94 -4.72
N THR A 56 -2.52 6.12 -5.86
CA THR A 56 -2.74 7.25 -6.76
C THR A 56 -3.14 6.72 -8.12
N TYR A 57 -4.22 7.26 -8.66
CA TYR A 57 -4.74 6.97 -9.98
C TYR A 57 -4.52 8.17 -10.92
N ALA A 58 -3.89 7.92 -12.05
CA ALA A 58 -3.91 8.85 -13.17
C ALA A 58 -5.35 9.05 -13.68
N PRO A 59 -5.64 10.08 -14.48
CA PRO A 59 -6.95 10.27 -15.09
C PRO A 59 -7.45 9.00 -15.79
N GLY A 60 -8.64 8.53 -15.43
CA GLY A 60 -9.28 7.34 -15.98
C GLY A 60 -8.68 6.00 -15.58
N ALA A 61 -7.65 5.99 -14.74
CA ALA A 61 -7.01 4.75 -14.27
C ALA A 61 -7.88 4.03 -13.23
N LYS A 62 -7.68 2.72 -13.14
CA LYS A 62 -8.41 1.83 -12.24
C LYS A 62 -7.51 0.70 -11.73
N SER A 63 -7.89 0.08 -10.63
CA SER A 63 -7.34 -1.20 -10.18
C SER A 63 -8.10 -2.36 -10.81
N ALA A 64 -7.41 -3.47 -11.02
CA ALA A 64 -8.07 -4.75 -11.29
C ALA A 64 -8.97 -5.15 -10.11
N ARG A 65 -10.01 -5.93 -10.38
CA ARG A 65 -10.86 -6.52 -9.34
C ARG A 65 -10.02 -7.35 -8.38
N HIS A 66 -10.22 -7.15 -7.08
CA HIS A 66 -9.38 -7.75 -6.04
C HIS A 66 -10.12 -7.89 -4.71
N HIS A 67 -9.49 -8.57 -3.76
CA HIS A 67 -9.92 -8.59 -2.37
C HIS A 67 -8.73 -8.44 -1.42
N HIS A 68 -9.04 -8.13 -0.16
CA HIS A 68 -8.07 -7.98 0.91
C HIS A 68 -8.30 -9.03 1.99
N ALA A 69 -7.23 -9.62 2.53
CA ALA A 69 -7.32 -10.62 3.59
C ALA A 69 -7.87 -10.03 4.90
N GLY A 70 -7.56 -8.76 5.17
CA GLY A 70 -7.98 -8.04 6.37
C GLY A 70 -8.99 -6.93 6.08
N SER A 71 -9.29 -6.16 7.13
CA SER A 71 -10.10 -4.95 7.01
C SER A 71 -9.32 -3.84 6.33
N VAL A 72 -10.00 -3.04 5.49
CA VAL A 72 -9.43 -1.83 4.91
C VAL A 72 -10.33 -0.64 5.20
N TRP A 73 -9.75 0.42 5.73
CA TRP A 73 -10.37 1.73 5.78
C TRP A 73 -9.67 2.64 4.79
N ALA A 74 -10.42 3.20 3.84
CA ALA A 74 -9.90 4.08 2.82
C ALA A 74 -10.41 5.50 3.01
N TYR A 75 -9.51 6.48 2.87
CA TYR A 75 -9.79 7.91 2.96
C TYR A 75 -9.29 8.62 1.71
N VAL A 76 -10.18 9.32 1.01
CA VAL A 76 -9.83 10.03 -0.23
C VAL A 76 -9.06 11.30 0.11
N LEU A 77 -7.81 11.38 -0.37
CA LEU A 77 -6.90 12.50 -0.16
C LEU A 77 -7.12 13.61 -1.19
N SER A 78 -7.36 13.24 -2.45
CA SER A 78 -7.54 14.19 -3.55
C SER A 78 -8.39 13.61 -4.66
N GLY A 79 -9.05 14.47 -5.43
CA GLY A 79 -9.89 14.08 -6.56
C GLY A 79 -11.15 13.33 -6.12
N ALA A 80 -11.56 12.34 -6.92
CA ALA A 80 -12.75 11.54 -6.67
C ALA A 80 -12.50 10.08 -7.09
N ILE A 81 -12.86 9.17 -6.23
CA ILE A 81 -12.73 7.71 -6.42
C ILE A 81 -14.13 7.11 -6.55
N ARG A 82 -14.36 6.34 -7.61
CA ARG A 82 -15.53 5.45 -7.70
C ARG A 82 -15.16 4.11 -7.11
N SER A 83 -15.90 3.67 -6.10
CA SER A 83 -15.66 2.41 -5.41
C SER A 83 -16.95 1.61 -5.28
N GLN A 84 -16.83 0.29 -5.45
CA GLN A 84 -17.87 -0.70 -5.16
C GLN A 84 -17.25 -1.90 -4.48
N ASN A 85 -17.78 -2.26 -3.33
CA ASN A 85 -17.40 -3.46 -2.62
C ASN A 85 -18.63 -4.39 -2.50
N SER A 86 -18.41 -5.70 -2.66
CA SER A 86 -19.49 -6.72 -2.63
C SER A 86 -20.30 -6.72 -1.34
N ALA A 87 -19.72 -6.28 -0.22
CA ALA A 87 -20.37 -6.23 1.09
C ALA A 87 -21.06 -4.90 1.40
N THR A 88 -20.85 -3.83 0.63
CA THR A 88 -21.30 -2.48 0.98
C THR A 88 -22.32 -1.86 0.01
N GLY A 89 -22.76 -2.62 -0.98
CA GLY A 89 -23.83 -2.22 -1.89
C GLY A 89 -23.34 -1.63 -3.21
N PRO A 90 -24.13 -0.75 -3.87
CA PRO A 90 -23.82 -0.27 -5.21
C PRO A 90 -22.62 0.68 -5.23
N ALA A 91 -22.05 0.85 -6.43
CA ALA A 91 -20.95 1.79 -6.65
C ALA A 91 -21.32 3.21 -6.22
N LYS A 92 -20.39 3.88 -5.56
CA LYS A 92 -20.49 5.28 -5.14
C LYS A 92 -19.23 6.05 -5.53
N VAL A 93 -19.37 7.36 -5.68
CA VAL A 93 -18.23 8.27 -5.84
C VAL A 93 -17.93 8.93 -4.51
N TYR A 94 -16.70 8.77 -4.05
CA TYR A 94 -16.14 9.36 -2.85
C TYR A 94 -15.19 10.48 -3.25
N ARG A 95 -15.35 11.65 -2.65
CA ARG A 95 -14.53 12.84 -2.92
C ARG A 95 -13.49 13.04 -1.82
N ALA A 96 -12.53 13.92 -2.04
CA ALA A 96 -11.57 14.32 -1.01
C ALA A 96 -12.27 14.63 0.32
N GLY A 97 -11.85 13.96 1.41
CA GLY A 97 -12.48 14.02 2.73
C GLY A 97 -13.50 12.92 3.02
N ASP A 98 -13.96 12.18 2.01
CA ASP A 98 -14.84 11.03 2.22
C ASP A 98 -14.03 9.78 2.54
N SER A 99 -14.69 8.80 3.16
CA SER A 99 -14.09 7.50 3.47
C SER A 99 -15.06 6.35 3.19
N PHE A 100 -14.49 5.16 3.01
CA PHE A 100 -15.24 3.92 2.91
C PHE A 100 -14.51 2.78 3.60
N PHE A 101 -15.22 1.70 3.86
CA PHE A 101 -14.70 0.53 4.55
C PHE A 101 -14.92 -0.73 3.70
N GLU A 102 -13.92 -1.60 3.71
CA GLU A 102 -13.94 -2.90 3.05
C GLU A 102 -13.79 -4.00 4.11
N PRO A 103 -14.83 -4.81 4.34
CA PRO A 103 -14.74 -5.96 5.25
C PRO A 103 -13.72 -7.00 4.76
N PRO A 104 -13.12 -7.79 5.68
CA PRO A 104 -12.18 -8.84 5.33
C PRO A 104 -12.76 -9.82 4.30
N GLY A 105 -11.98 -10.12 3.24
CA GLY A 105 -12.35 -11.09 2.22
C GLY A 105 -13.45 -10.64 1.26
N SER A 106 -14.03 -9.45 1.44
CA SER A 106 -15.01 -8.91 0.48
C SER A 106 -14.32 -8.47 -0.82
N GLU A 107 -15.03 -8.62 -1.94
CA GLU A 107 -14.49 -8.26 -3.25
C GLU A 107 -14.60 -6.75 -3.49
N HIS A 108 -13.49 -6.10 -3.83
CA HIS A 108 -13.45 -4.74 -4.37
C HIS A 108 -13.71 -4.81 -5.87
N LEU A 109 -14.99 -4.68 -6.23
CA LEU A 109 -15.48 -4.87 -7.59
C LEU A 109 -15.09 -3.72 -8.52
N VAL A 110 -15.07 -2.51 -7.99
CA VAL A 110 -14.69 -1.27 -8.68
C VAL A 110 -13.82 -0.42 -7.77
N SER A 111 -12.65 -0.05 -8.26
CA SER A 111 -11.77 0.95 -7.65
C SER A 111 -11.12 1.75 -8.77
N GLU A 112 -11.61 2.96 -9.01
CA GLU A 112 -11.17 3.75 -10.16
C GLU A 112 -11.22 5.25 -9.88
N ASN A 113 -10.42 5.99 -10.64
CA ASN A 113 -10.55 7.44 -10.70
C ASN A 113 -11.87 7.78 -11.39
N ALA A 114 -12.72 8.56 -10.73
CA ALA A 114 -13.99 9.01 -11.31
C ALA A 114 -13.82 10.14 -12.36
N SER A 115 -12.59 10.69 -12.50
CA SER A 115 -12.27 11.76 -13.47
C SER A 115 -11.42 11.22 -14.62
N ALA A 116 -11.74 11.64 -15.83
CA ALA A 116 -10.93 11.38 -17.02
C ALA A 116 -9.83 12.43 -17.25
N THR A 117 -9.77 13.48 -16.44
CA THR A 117 -8.88 14.63 -16.67
C THR A 117 -7.99 14.98 -15.50
N GLU A 118 -8.36 14.60 -14.28
CA GLU A 118 -7.61 14.90 -13.06
C GLU A 118 -7.20 13.63 -12.32
N SER A 119 -6.03 13.66 -11.66
CA SER A 119 -5.59 12.57 -10.80
C SER A 119 -6.42 12.48 -9.52
N ALA A 120 -6.48 11.29 -8.94
CA ALA A 120 -7.10 11.07 -7.64
C ALA A 120 -6.18 10.21 -6.76
N SER A 121 -6.26 10.38 -5.44
CA SER A 121 -5.50 9.57 -4.50
C SER A 121 -6.29 9.27 -3.23
N LEU A 122 -6.00 8.13 -2.63
CA LEU A 122 -6.56 7.70 -1.36
C LEU A 122 -5.47 7.14 -0.44
N LEU A 123 -5.69 7.24 0.85
CA LEU A 123 -4.97 6.50 1.89
C LEU A 123 -5.76 5.24 2.20
N ALA A 124 -5.14 4.08 2.05
CA ALA A 124 -5.72 2.81 2.48
C ALA A 124 -4.98 2.29 3.71
N VAL A 125 -5.73 2.03 4.79
CA VAL A 125 -5.22 1.47 6.04
C VAL A 125 -5.74 0.05 6.17
N HIS A 126 -4.83 -0.90 6.09
CA HIS A 126 -5.10 -2.33 6.21
C HIS A 126 -4.83 -2.80 7.64
N ILE A 127 -5.73 -3.61 8.19
CA ILE A 127 -5.52 -4.37 9.43
C ILE A 127 -5.72 -5.85 9.10
N ALA A 128 -4.64 -6.61 9.08
CA ALA A 128 -4.62 -8.00 8.68
C ALA A 128 -3.72 -8.83 9.60
N ASP A 129 -3.75 -10.15 9.44
CA ASP A 129 -2.80 -11.02 10.11
C ASP A 129 -1.37 -10.70 9.68
N ASP A 130 -0.43 -10.84 10.60
CA ASP A 130 1.00 -10.68 10.28
C ASP A 130 1.41 -11.67 9.18
N GLY A 131 2.09 -11.15 8.16
CA GLY A 131 2.50 -11.94 6.99
C GLY A 131 1.41 -12.19 5.94
N ALA A 132 0.15 -11.75 6.17
CA ALA A 132 -0.88 -11.84 5.14
C ALA A 132 -0.58 -10.90 3.95
N GLY A 133 -0.86 -11.36 2.73
CA GLY A 133 -0.83 -10.51 1.54
C GLY A 133 -1.88 -9.40 1.64
N LEU A 134 -1.51 -8.15 1.30
CA LEU A 134 -2.43 -7.03 1.39
C LEU A 134 -3.55 -7.12 0.36
N THR A 135 -3.23 -7.56 -0.86
CA THR A 135 -4.16 -7.58 -2.00
C THR A 135 -3.99 -8.86 -2.79
N THR A 136 -5.10 -9.47 -3.17
CA THR A 136 -5.15 -10.63 -4.07
C THR A 136 -6.01 -10.26 -5.27
N ILE A 137 -5.47 -10.37 -6.49
CA ILE A 137 -6.20 -10.11 -7.72
C ILE A 137 -7.16 -11.27 -8.00
N ASP A 138 -8.41 -10.94 -8.26
CA ASP A 138 -9.45 -11.90 -8.62
C ASP A 138 -9.37 -12.22 -10.12
N LYS A 139 -9.61 -13.50 -10.45
CA LYS A 139 -9.56 -13.99 -11.83
C LYS A 139 -10.92 -13.93 -12.50
#